data_9b4910476137fdfe3fd2dee0e823bb0f
#
_entry.id   9b4910476137fdfe3fd2dee0e823bb0f
#
_cell.length_a   1.000
_cell.length_b   1.000
_cell.length_c   1.000
_cell.angle_alpha   90.00
_cell.angle_beta   90.00
_cell.angle_gamma   90.00
#
_symmetry.space_group_name_H-M   'P 1'
#
loop_
_entity.id
_entity.type
_entity.pdbx_description
1 polymer ?
#
loop_
_entity_poly.entity_id
_entity_poly.type
_entity_poly.pdbx_seq_one_letter_code
_entity_poly.pdbx_strand_id
1 'polypeptide(L)'
;MIDAHVHLYPGDTKPLFDKTAAFGANRVNVLGVPALLGADNNLRCLHLKRQAPGHVWAFGGLIWRGQTCPDPRAQLDTMLAAGFDGLKLLETKPTLQKELAFLPDDPAFAPLFALAQEKQVPILWHVGDPAPFWHADKAPQFAVDNGWTYEDPSFMRLEEIYERTERVLERYPHLHVIFAHLYFCSDDREHLVRLLERYPNLHIDITPGSEMYADFARDQAGWEAFFKTYAKRILLGTDTTNAEDPVWREMNGFTRGILKKERFMIWGVDMTGFDLTDAEYTAITQGNFMRLAGEEPREINQEGLSRLVAFYRQHLDPKDVANLESCYKELFS
;
A
#
# COMPACT_ATOMS: atom_id res chain seq x y z
N MET A 1 -5.78 -16.08 -6.62
CA MET A 1 -4.85 -14.95 -6.48
C MET A 1 -5.18 -14.19 -5.21
N ILE A 2 -4.20 -13.45 -4.67
CA ILE A 2 -4.35 -12.53 -3.55
C ILE A 2 -4.10 -11.12 -4.08
N ASP A 3 -5.04 -10.21 -3.85
CA ASP A 3 -4.84 -8.79 -4.09
C ASP A 3 -4.20 -8.17 -2.85
N ALA A 4 -2.92 -7.81 -2.93
CA ALA A 4 -2.14 -7.33 -1.80
C ALA A 4 -2.42 -5.86 -1.42
N HIS A 5 -3.22 -5.13 -2.25
CA HIS A 5 -3.38 -3.69 -2.07
C HIS A 5 -4.81 -3.25 -2.44
N VAL A 6 -5.70 -3.25 -1.45
CA VAL A 6 -7.05 -2.70 -1.58
C VAL A 6 -7.38 -1.76 -0.42
N HIS A 7 -8.24 -0.79 -0.65
CA HIS A 7 -8.69 0.16 0.37
C HIS A 7 -10.18 0.04 0.63
N LEU A 8 -10.59 0.38 1.85
CA LEU A 8 -11.98 0.34 2.28
C LEU A 8 -12.44 1.73 2.72
N TYR A 9 -13.32 2.32 1.93
CA TYR A 9 -14.04 3.54 2.30
C TYR A 9 -15.29 3.21 3.14
N PRO A 10 -15.83 4.19 3.89
CA PRO A 10 -17.10 3.99 4.57
C PRO A 10 -18.20 3.56 3.60
N GLY A 11 -19.02 2.58 3.98
CA GLY A 11 -20.15 2.10 3.17
C GLY A 11 -20.19 0.59 3.00
N ASP A 12 -20.94 0.14 1.99
CA ASP A 12 -21.09 -1.29 1.66
C ASP A 12 -19.76 -1.89 1.18
N THR A 13 -19.43 -3.05 1.71
CA THR A 13 -18.20 -3.78 1.37
C THR A 13 -18.33 -4.71 0.16
N LYS A 14 -19.57 -5.04 -0.23
CA LYS A 14 -19.84 -5.97 -1.34
C LYS A 14 -19.18 -5.53 -2.66
N PRO A 15 -19.21 -4.24 -3.07
CA PRO A 15 -18.56 -3.81 -4.31
C PRO A 15 -17.04 -4.10 -4.35
N LEU A 16 -16.34 -4.05 -3.21
CA LEU A 16 -14.92 -4.40 -3.15
C LEU A 16 -14.70 -5.87 -3.55
N PHE A 17 -15.46 -6.78 -2.94
CA PHE A 17 -15.34 -8.20 -3.27
C PHE A 17 -15.78 -8.54 -4.70
N ASP A 18 -16.84 -7.89 -5.20
CA ASP A 18 -17.28 -8.08 -6.59
C ASP A 18 -16.19 -7.67 -7.59
N LYS A 19 -15.49 -6.54 -7.34
CA LYS A 19 -14.41 -6.04 -8.20
C LYS A 19 -13.17 -6.93 -8.15
N THR A 20 -12.73 -7.30 -6.96
CA THR A 20 -11.55 -8.17 -6.80
C THR A 20 -11.81 -9.57 -7.37
N ALA A 21 -13.01 -10.12 -7.19
CA ALA A 21 -13.42 -11.38 -7.81
C ALA A 21 -13.47 -11.28 -9.34
N ALA A 22 -13.97 -10.17 -9.91
CA ALA A 22 -13.99 -9.95 -11.35
C ALA A 22 -12.56 -9.81 -11.93
N PHE A 23 -11.62 -9.30 -11.15
CA PHE A 23 -10.20 -9.32 -11.50
C PHE A 23 -9.60 -10.73 -11.41
N GLY A 24 -10.15 -11.62 -10.58
CA GLY A 24 -9.72 -12.98 -10.34
C GLY A 24 -9.06 -13.19 -8.97
N ALA A 25 -9.06 -12.18 -8.10
CA ALA A 25 -8.59 -12.29 -6.73
C ALA A 25 -9.75 -12.65 -5.79
N ASN A 26 -9.63 -13.76 -5.10
CA ASN A 26 -10.61 -14.25 -4.12
C ASN A 26 -10.15 -14.07 -2.66
N ARG A 27 -8.96 -13.56 -2.47
CA ARG A 27 -8.36 -13.19 -1.18
C ARG A 27 -7.76 -11.80 -1.33
N VAL A 28 -7.83 -10.98 -0.28
CA VAL A 28 -7.40 -9.58 -0.32
C VAL A 28 -6.63 -9.18 0.93
N ASN A 29 -5.74 -8.21 0.80
CA ASN A 29 -5.17 -7.47 1.91
C ASN A 29 -5.76 -6.06 1.95
N VAL A 30 -6.62 -5.79 2.93
CA VAL A 30 -7.22 -4.47 3.12
C VAL A 30 -6.29 -3.57 3.93
N LEU A 31 -6.10 -2.34 3.44
CA LEU A 31 -5.15 -1.38 3.99
C LEU A 31 -5.89 -0.28 4.75
N GLY A 32 -5.59 -0.16 6.04
CA GLY A 32 -6.01 0.96 6.85
C GLY A 32 -5.18 2.21 6.56
N VAL A 33 -5.86 3.33 6.35
CA VAL A 33 -5.25 4.64 6.08
C VAL A 33 -5.88 5.73 6.97
N PRO A 34 -5.72 5.63 8.30
CA PRO A 34 -6.37 6.54 9.26
C PRO A 34 -6.04 8.01 9.04
N ALA A 35 -4.83 8.31 8.58
CA ALA A 35 -4.41 9.67 8.27
C ALA A 35 -5.26 10.33 7.16
N LEU A 36 -5.88 9.52 6.29
CA LEU A 36 -6.74 10.00 5.21
C LEU A 36 -8.25 9.85 5.54
N LEU A 37 -8.63 8.73 6.15
CA LEU A 37 -10.03 8.33 6.30
C LEU A 37 -10.55 8.36 7.75
N GLY A 38 -9.72 8.75 8.71
CA GLY A 38 -10.06 8.74 10.13
C GLY A 38 -9.70 7.44 10.85
N ALA A 39 -9.56 7.51 12.17
CA ALA A 39 -9.08 6.41 13.01
C ALA A 39 -9.97 5.16 12.98
N ASP A 40 -11.27 5.32 12.71
CA ASP A 40 -12.23 4.22 12.57
C ASP A 40 -11.96 3.37 11.31
N ASN A 41 -11.19 3.84 10.35
CA ASN A 41 -10.83 3.06 9.17
C ASN A 41 -10.08 1.76 9.53
N ASN A 42 -9.19 1.78 10.52
CA ASN A 42 -8.56 0.57 11.04
C ASN A 42 -9.58 -0.44 11.60
N LEU A 43 -10.61 0.02 12.31
CA LEU A 43 -11.68 -0.86 12.81
C LEU A 43 -12.50 -1.46 11.67
N ARG A 44 -12.78 -0.69 10.62
CA ARG A 44 -13.48 -1.19 9.43
C ARG A 44 -12.68 -2.28 8.71
N CYS A 45 -11.36 -2.14 8.62
CA CYS A 45 -10.49 -3.18 8.06
C CYS A 45 -10.54 -4.47 8.88
N LEU A 46 -10.48 -4.38 10.22
CA LEU A 46 -10.64 -5.56 11.09
C LEU A 46 -12.05 -6.15 11.00
N HIS A 47 -13.07 -5.33 10.86
CA HIS A 47 -14.44 -5.82 10.69
C HIS A 47 -14.58 -6.62 9.39
N LEU A 48 -14.06 -6.10 8.27
CA LEU A 48 -14.04 -6.81 6.98
C LEU A 48 -13.33 -8.17 7.12
N LYS A 49 -12.18 -8.18 7.80
CA LYS A 49 -11.44 -9.41 8.10
C LYS A 49 -12.27 -10.41 8.92
N ARG A 50 -13.05 -9.94 9.90
CA ARG A 50 -13.95 -10.77 10.69
C ARG A 50 -15.11 -11.35 9.87
N GLN A 51 -15.62 -10.58 8.88
CA GLN A 51 -16.71 -11.03 8.00
C GLN A 51 -16.27 -12.12 7.00
N ALA A 52 -15.00 -12.13 6.61
CA ALA A 52 -14.45 -13.08 5.64
C ALA A 52 -13.16 -13.75 6.16
N PRO A 53 -13.27 -14.58 7.21
CA PRO A 53 -12.11 -15.25 7.82
C PRO A 53 -11.42 -16.16 6.77
N GLY A 54 -10.09 -16.18 6.82
CA GLY A 54 -9.27 -16.91 5.84
C GLY A 54 -9.15 -16.25 4.46
N HIS A 55 -9.89 -15.16 4.19
CA HIS A 55 -9.89 -14.48 2.89
C HIS A 55 -9.33 -13.05 2.96
N VAL A 56 -9.28 -12.44 4.13
CA VAL A 56 -8.89 -11.04 4.30
C VAL A 56 -7.74 -10.91 5.30
N TRP A 57 -6.58 -10.44 4.82
CA TRP A 57 -5.56 -9.85 5.66
C TRP A 57 -5.88 -8.36 5.88
N ALA A 58 -5.36 -7.79 6.95
CA ALA A 58 -5.50 -6.37 7.24
C ALA A 58 -4.15 -5.79 7.65
N PHE A 59 -3.67 -4.77 6.94
CA PHE A 59 -2.55 -3.94 7.37
C PHE A 59 -3.09 -2.65 7.94
N GLY A 60 -2.78 -2.35 9.19
CA GLY A 60 -3.25 -1.14 9.85
C GLY A 60 -2.38 0.07 9.53
N GLY A 61 -2.94 1.27 9.59
CA GLY A 61 -2.21 2.52 9.45
C GLY A 61 -2.06 3.25 10.77
N LEU A 62 -1.15 4.22 10.83
CA LEU A 62 -0.91 5.04 12.01
C LEU A 62 -2.02 6.09 12.21
N ILE A 63 -2.44 6.30 13.47
CA ILE A 63 -3.29 7.43 13.83
C ILE A 63 -2.45 8.65 14.15
N TRP A 64 -3.04 9.81 13.89
CA TRP A 64 -2.41 11.11 14.09
C TRP A 64 -3.33 12.04 14.87
N ARG A 65 -2.73 12.98 15.59
CA ARG A 65 -3.38 14.10 16.24
C ARG A 65 -2.70 15.39 15.78
N GLY A 66 -3.28 16.06 14.79
CA GLY A 66 -2.57 17.10 14.05
C GLY A 66 -1.26 16.56 13.47
N GLN A 67 -0.14 17.21 13.76
CA GLN A 67 1.20 16.78 13.31
C GLN A 67 1.91 15.82 14.28
N THR A 68 1.23 15.33 15.29
CA THR A 68 1.80 14.39 16.24
C THR A 68 1.31 12.97 15.98
N CYS A 69 2.24 12.05 15.74
CA CYS A 69 1.98 10.62 15.75
C CYS A 69 2.22 10.09 17.19
N PRO A 70 1.18 9.75 17.94
CA PRO A 70 1.37 9.31 19.33
C PRO A 70 1.96 7.92 19.38
N ASP A 71 3.10 7.78 20.05
CA ASP A 71 3.84 6.52 20.25
C ASP A 71 3.74 5.51 19.08
N PRO A 72 4.48 5.73 17.99
CA PRO A 72 4.36 4.87 16.80
C PRO A 72 4.65 3.37 17.08
N ARG A 73 5.53 3.08 18.06
CA ARG A 73 5.83 1.71 18.48
C ARG A 73 4.62 1.05 19.15
N ALA A 74 3.99 1.75 20.10
CA ALA A 74 2.82 1.23 20.80
C ALA A 74 1.63 1.05 19.87
N GLN A 75 1.48 1.92 18.84
CA GLN A 75 0.47 1.74 17.81
C GLN A 75 0.67 0.41 17.08
N LEU A 76 1.87 0.13 16.58
CA LEU A 76 2.15 -1.14 15.89
C LEU A 76 1.92 -2.33 16.83
N ASP A 77 2.41 -2.27 18.07
CA ASP A 77 2.26 -3.37 19.02
C ASP A 77 0.78 -3.67 19.34
N THR A 78 -0.04 -2.64 19.55
CA THR A 78 -1.48 -2.82 19.80
C THR A 78 -2.24 -3.27 18.55
N MET A 79 -1.86 -2.83 17.36
CA MET A 79 -2.42 -3.33 16.09
C MET A 79 -2.14 -4.82 15.92
N LEU A 80 -0.90 -5.26 16.12
CA LEU A 80 -0.53 -6.67 16.03
C LEU A 80 -1.26 -7.51 17.07
N ALA A 81 -1.42 -7.00 18.30
CA ALA A 81 -2.19 -7.67 19.35
C ALA A 81 -3.68 -7.78 19.00
N ALA A 82 -4.26 -6.84 18.27
CA ALA A 82 -5.64 -6.87 17.81
C ALA A 82 -5.88 -7.84 16.63
N GLY A 83 -4.80 -8.27 15.94
CA GLY A 83 -4.89 -9.22 14.83
C GLY A 83 -4.63 -8.60 13.45
N PHE A 84 -4.00 -7.43 13.37
CA PHE A 84 -3.46 -6.95 12.10
C PHE A 84 -2.27 -7.80 11.65
N ASP A 85 -2.12 -7.95 10.33
CA ASP A 85 -1.10 -8.79 9.70
C ASP A 85 0.15 -8.01 9.31
N GLY A 86 0.04 -6.68 9.23
CA GLY A 86 1.11 -5.78 8.81
C GLY A 86 0.78 -4.32 9.06
N LEU A 87 1.65 -3.46 8.53
CA LEU A 87 1.54 -2.01 8.62
C LEU A 87 1.39 -1.40 7.22
N LYS A 88 0.47 -0.46 7.06
CA LYS A 88 0.40 0.46 5.91
C LYS A 88 0.98 1.80 6.31
N LEU A 89 1.92 2.30 5.51
CA LEU A 89 2.38 3.68 5.57
C LEU A 89 1.94 4.42 4.31
N LEU A 90 1.21 5.53 4.48
CA LEU A 90 0.77 6.44 3.43
C LEU A 90 1.33 7.86 3.64
N GLU A 91 1.96 8.08 4.78
CA GLU A 91 2.40 9.39 5.26
C GLU A 91 3.48 10.05 4.39
N THR A 92 4.14 9.28 3.51
CA THR A 92 5.08 9.80 2.51
C THR A 92 4.41 10.19 1.18
N LYS A 93 3.07 10.07 1.05
CA LYS A 93 2.34 10.74 -0.02
C LYS A 93 2.48 12.24 0.16
N PRO A 94 2.90 13.03 -0.86
CA PRO A 94 3.33 14.43 -0.66
C PRO A 94 2.31 15.32 0.05
N THR A 95 1.01 15.13 -0.22
CA THR A 95 -0.06 15.87 0.46
C THR A 95 -0.11 15.57 1.96
N LEU A 96 -0.07 14.29 2.34
CA LEU A 96 -0.06 13.88 3.74
C LEU A 96 1.27 14.20 4.42
N GLN A 97 2.39 14.01 3.72
CA GLN A 97 3.72 14.35 4.21
C GLN A 97 3.77 15.82 4.66
N LYS A 98 3.25 16.73 3.83
CA LYS A 98 3.19 18.16 4.13
C LYS A 98 2.24 18.44 5.29
N GLU A 99 1.05 17.88 5.29
CA GLU A 99 0.02 18.08 6.31
C GLU A 99 0.50 17.62 7.70
N LEU A 100 1.09 16.43 7.75
CA LEU A 100 1.54 15.78 8.98
C LEU A 100 2.96 16.18 9.39
N ALA A 101 3.67 16.91 8.53
CA ALA A 101 5.11 17.19 8.69
C ALA A 101 5.93 15.89 8.88
N PHE A 102 5.51 14.80 8.26
CA PHE A 102 6.11 13.48 8.43
C PHE A 102 7.49 13.39 7.78
N LEU A 103 8.47 12.91 8.53
CA LEU A 103 9.80 12.58 8.05
C LEU A 103 10.07 11.10 8.35
N PRO A 104 10.21 10.22 7.35
CA PRO A 104 10.34 8.78 7.62
C PRO A 104 11.58 8.43 8.44
N ASP A 105 12.66 9.18 8.29
CA ASP A 105 13.93 8.99 9.01
C ASP A 105 14.01 9.73 10.36
N ASP A 106 12.91 10.39 10.80
CA ASP A 106 12.86 11.04 12.12
C ASP A 106 13.07 9.99 13.23
N PRO A 107 13.94 10.29 14.21
CA PRO A 107 14.18 9.43 15.37
C PRO A 107 12.93 9.00 16.14
N ALA A 108 11.84 9.76 16.09
CA ALA A 108 10.57 9.40 16.72
C ALA A 108 9.96 8.09 16.16
N PHE A 109 10.24 7.76 14.89
CA PHE A 109 9.79 6.52 14.26
C PHE A 109 10.80 5.37 14.37
N ALA A 110 12.00 5.61 14.87
CA ALA A 110 13.02 4.56 15.05
C ALA A 110 12.50 3.35 15.85
N PRO A 111 11.75 3.52 16.97
CA PRO A 111 11.20 2.39 17.72
C PRO A 111 10.13 1.59 16.95
N LEU A 112 9.38 2.22 16.02
CA LEU A 112 8.42 1.54 15.14
C LEU A 112 9.15 0.59 14.19
N PHE A 113 10.15 1.11 13.45
CA PHE A 113 10.90 0.31 12.49
C PHE A 113 11.73 -0.79 13.17
N ALA A 114 12.29 -0.52 14.34
CA ALA A 114 12.98 -1.53 15.14
C ALA A 114 12.04 -2.70 15.51
N LEU A 115 10.82 -2.39 15.98
CA LEU A 115 9.82 -3.40 16.32
C LEU A 115 9.35 -4.17 15.05
N ALA A 116 9.10 -3.46 13.95
CA ALA A 116 8.70 -4.08 12.70
C ALA A 116 9.77 -5.06 12.19
N GLN A 117 11.05 -4.67 12.25
CA GLN A 117 12.17 -5.54 11.90
C GLN A 117 12.30 -6.73 12.84
N GLU A 118 12.22 -6.53 14.16
CA GLU A 118 12.31 -7.58 15.18
C GLU A 118 11.23 -8.64 14.98
N LYS A 119 9.98 -8.20 14.74
CA LYS A 119 8.82 -9.09 14.59
C LYS A 119 8.59 -9.53 13.14
N GLN A 120 9.44 -9.12 12.21
CA GLN A 120 9.32 -9.37 10.76
C GLN A 120 7.94 -8.97 10.20
N VAL A 121 7.41 -7.84 10.66
CA VAL A 121 6.11 -7.30 10.22
C VAL A 121 6.26 -6.72 8.82
N PRO A 122 5.46 -7.15 7.83
CA PRO A 122 5.49 -6.54 6.52
C PRO A 122 4.93 -5.12 6.57
N ILE A 123 5.63 -4.20 5.90
CA ILE A 123 5.21 -2.80 5.74
C ILE A 123 4.89 -2.57 4.27
N LEU A 124 3.63 -2.27 3.94
CA LEU A 124 3.28 -1.78 2.62
C LEU A 124 3.34 -0.26 2.65
N TRP A 125 4.27 0.30 1.88
CA TRP A 125 4.66 1.70 1.97
C TRP A 125 4.44 2.44 0.65
N HIS A 126 3.58 3.45 0.66
CA HIS A 126 3.40 4.38 -0.44
C HIS A 126 4.43 5.51 -0.30
N VAL A 127 5.33 5.67 -1.25
CA VAL A 127 6.44 6.63 -1.17
C VAL A 127 6.43 7.56 -2.37
N GLY A 128 6.18 8.83 -2.11
CA GLY A 128 6.08 9.84 -3.17
C GLY A 128 4.79 9.72 -3.99
N ASP A 129 4.87 10.22 -5.20
CA ASP A 129 3.87 10.11 -6.28
C ASP A 129 4.65 10.20 -7.62
N PRO A 130 4.03 10.02 -8.80
CA PRO A 130 4.73 10.09 -10.08
C PRO A 130 5.53 11.38 -10.29
N ALA A 131 6.79 11.27 -10.74
CA ALA A 131 7.69 12.41 -10.94
C ALA A 131 7.09 13.59 -11.74
N PRO A 132 6.23 13.37 -12.77
CA PRO A 132 5.56 14.47 -13.45
C PRO A 132 4.70 15.38 -12.56
N PHE A 133 4.26 14.92 -11.38
CA PHE A 133 3.42 15.71 -10.47
C PHE A 133 4.17 16.89 -9.83
N TRP A 134 5.51 16.89 -9.85
CA TRP A 134 6.34 18.02 -9.44
C TRP A 134 6.54 19.09 -10.54
N HIS A 135 5.89 18.91 -11.71
CA HIS A 135 5.98 19.81 -12.85
C HIS A 135 4.57 20.12 -13.35
N ALA A 136 4.10 21.35 -13.17
CA ALA A 136 2.73 21.74 -13.53
C ALA A 136 2.41 21.54 -15.01
N ASP A 137 3.41 21.69 -15.89
CA ASP A 137 3.29 21.49 -17.34
C ASP A 137 3.30 20.01 -17.78
N LYS A 138 3.62 19.10 -16.88
CA LYS A 138 3.70 17.64 -17.13
C LYS A 138 2.66 16.83 -16.37
N ALA A 139 2.11 17.40 -15.29
CA ALA A 139 1.11 16.73 -14.49
C ALA A 139 -0.15 16.43 -15.32
N PRO A 140 -0.65 15.17 -15.32
CA PRO A 140 -1.87 14.84 -16.04
C PRO A 140 -3.09 15.53 -15.38
N GLN A 141 -4.13 15.80 -16.18
CA GLN A 141 -5.29 16.57 -15.73
C GLN A 141 -5.93 16.01 -14.46
N PHE A 142 -6.02 14.67 -14.34
CA PHE A 142 -6.58 14.06 -13.13
C PHE A 142 -5.77 14.39 -11.86
N ALA A 143 -4.45 14.51 -11.97
CA ALA A 143 -3.61 14.89 -10.82
C ALA A 143 -3.87 16.37 -10.45
N VAL A 144 -4.02 17.25 -11.44
CA VAL A 144 -4.40 18.65 -11.21
C VAL A 144 -5.76 18.74 -10.52
N ASP A 145 -6.76 18.00 -11.01
CA ASP A 145 -8.14 18.01 -10.49
C ASP A 145 -8.21 17.48 -9.03
N ASN A 146 -7.30 16.60 -8.64
CA ASN A 146 -7.21 16.08 -7.27
C ASN A 146 -6.25 16.87 -6.37
N GLY A 147 -5.62 17.95 -6.85
CA GLY A 147 -4.64 18.72 -6.09
C GLY A 147 -3.31 17.99 -5.85
N TRP A 148 -2.97 17.02 -6.72
CA TRP A 148 -1.72 16.27 -6.67
C TRP A 148 -0.66 16.89 -7.58
N THR A 149 -0.40 18.16 -7.37
CA THR A 149 0.67 18.92 -8.04
C THR A 149 1.58 19.52 -6.98
N TYR A 150 2.87 19.29 -7.09
CA TYR A 150 3.86 19.51 -6.02
C TYR A 150 4.98 20.48 -6.42
N GLU A 151 4.72 21.37 -7.40
CA GLU A 151 5.69 22.38 -7.85
C GLU A 151 5.95 23.46 -6.79
N ASP A 152 4.97 23.71 -5.91
CA ASP A 152 5.11 24.65 -4.81
C ASP A 152 6.25 24.19 -3.85
N PRO A 153 7.22 25.09 -3.52
CA PRO A 153 8.38 24.73 -2.69
C PRO A 153 8.05 24.32 -1.24
N SER A 154 6.79 24.45 -0.81
CA SER A 154 6.33 23.90 0.47
C SER A 154 6.16 22.39 0.47
N PHE A 155 6.15 21.75 -0.72
CA PHE A 155 6.22 20.29 -0.82
C PHE A 155 7.67 19.83 -0.81
N MET A 156 7.93 18.69 -0.17
CA MET A 156 9.22 18.02 -0.24
C MET A 156 9.47 17.54 -1.67
N ARG A 157 10.70 17.67 -2.15
CA ARG A 157 11.06 17.16 -3.47
C ARG A 157 11.06 15.62 -3.47
N LEU A 158 10.76 15.03 -4.61
CA LEU A 158 10.67 13.57 -4.75
C LEU A 158 11.97 12.87 -4.34
N GLU A 159 13.11 13.41 -4.79
CA GLU A 159 14.44 12.87 -4.47
C GLU A 159 14.68 12.88 -2.94
N GLU A 160 14.25 13.93 -2.25
CA GLU A 160 14.39 14.01 -0.80
C GLU A 160 13.50 12.98 -0.08
N ILE A 161 12.28 12.73 -0.59
CA ILE A 161 11.40 11.66 -0.07
C ILE A 161 12.09 10.30 -0.21
N TYR A 162 12.68 10.02 -1.37
CA TYR A 162 13.43 8.79 -1.61
C TYR A 162 14.64 8.67 -0.70
N GLU A 163 15.50 9.69 -0.63
CA GLU A 163 16.68 9.69 0.24
C GLU A 163 16.34 9.42 1.71
N ARG A 164 15.27 10.05 2.22
CA ARG A 164 14.82 9.85 3.61
C ARG A 164 14.28 8.43 3.83
N THR A 165 13.53 7.88 2.87
CA THR A 165 13.00 6.52 2.92
C THR A 165 14.14 5.50 2.85
N GLU A 166 15.10 5.70 1.96
CA GLU A 166 16.25 4.80 1.82
C GLU A 166 17.16 4.82 3.05
N ARG A 167 17.30 5.97 3.75
CA ARG A 167 17.98 6.00 5.07
C ARG A 167 17.31 5.10 6.11
N VAL A 168 16.00 4.90 6.04
CA VAL A 168 15.32 3.92 6.90
C VAL A 168 15.75 2.49 6.54
N LEU A 169 15.79 2.15 5.24
CA LEU A 169 16.27 0.84 4.81
C LEU A 169 17.73 0.60 5.18
N GLU A 170 18.58 1.62 5.10
CA GLU A 170 20.00 1.53 5.52
C GLU A 170 20.12 1.23 7.03
N ARG A 171 19.29 1.89 7.83
CA ARG A 171 19.30 1.71 9.30
C ARG A 171 18.66 0.37 9.73
N TYR A 172 17.68 -0.11 8.96
CA TYR A 172 16.93 -1.33 9.25
C TYR A 172 16.95 -2.30 8.05
N PRO A 173 18.10 -2.90 7.70
CA PRO A 173 18.28 -3.65 6.44
C PRO A 173 17.49 -4.97 6.38
N HIS A 174 16.90 -5.39 7.49
CA HIS A 174 16.09 -6.61 7.56
C HIS A 174 14.57 -6.32 7.63
N LEU A 175 14.14 -5.07 7.45
CA LEU A 175 12.72 -4.74 7.31
C LEU A 175 12.13 -5.47 6.11
N HIS A 176 10.94 -6.03 6.29
CA HIS A 176 10.11 -6.53 5.21
C HIS A 176 9.28 -5.37 4.65
N VAL A 177 9.69 -4.82 3.53
CA VAL A 177 9.04 -3.66 2.91
C VAL A 177 8.46 -4.03 1.55
N ILE A 178 7.27 -3.55 1.27
CA ILE A 178 6.60 -3.61 -0.03
C ILE A 178 6.39 -2.16 -0.46
N PHE A 179 7.16 -1.68 -1.43
CA PHE A 179 6.90 -0.37 -2.01
C PHE A 179 5.75 -0.45 -3.01
N ALA A 180 4.74 0.38 -2.77
CA ALA A 180 3.59 0.48 -3.65
C ALA A 180 3.95 1.10 -5.01
N HIS A 181 3.18 0.75 -6.06
CA HIS A 181 3.23 1.39 -7.38
C HIS A 181 4.62 1.37 -8.03
N LEU A 182 5.38 0.26 -7.92
CA LEU A 182 6.77 0.18 -8.39
C LEU A 182 7.68 1.30 -7.82
N TYR A 183 7.35 1.80 -6.60
CA TYR A 183 8.06 2.94 -6.00
C TYR A 183 7.96 4.23 -6.84
N PHE A 184 7.00 4.31 -7.78
CA PHE A 184 6.89 5.35 -8.82
C PHE A 184 8.19 5.57 -9.64
N CYS A 185 8.98 4.51 -9.81
CA CYS A 185 10.25 4.49 -10.56
C CYS A 185 10.16 3.69 -11.85
N SER A 186 8.98 3.65 -12.51
CA SER A 186 8.86 2.94 -13.78
C SER A 186 9.67 3.58 -14.92
N ASP A 187 10.01 4.84 -14.81
CA ASP A 187 10.91 5.56 -15.72
C ASP A 187 12.40 5.37 -15.40
N ASP A 188 12.75 4.91 -14.17
CA ASP A 188 14.11 4.57 -13.73
C ASP A 188 14.20 3.12 -13.21
N ARG A 189 14.04 2.15 -14.11
CA ARG A 189 14.15 0.72 -13.77
C ARG A 189 15.50 0.36 -13.12
N GLU A 190 16.58 1.06 -13.46
CA GLU A 190 17.89 0.81 -12.86
C GLU A 190 17.91 1.15 -11.37
N HIS A 191 17.18 2.18 -10.95
CA HIS A 191 17.01 2.49 -9.52
C HIS A 191 16.29 1.35 -8.79
N LEU A 192 15.19 0.84 -9.34
CA LEU A 192 14.52 -0.33 -8.77
C LEU A 192 15.46 -1.55 -8.64
N VAL A 193 16.23 -1.82 -9.68
CA VAL A 193 17.22 -2.92 -9.66
C VAL A 193 18.24 -2.72 -8.54
N ARG A 194 18.84 -1.53 -8.43
CA ARG A 194 19.81 -1.23 -7.35
C ARG A 194 19.19 -1.46 -5.96
N LEU A 195 17.94 -1.04 -5.74
CA LEU A 195 17.27 -1.23 -4.45
C LEU A 195 16.99 -2.71 -4.17
N LEU A 196 16.43 -3.44 -5.14
CA LEU A 196 16.12 -4.85 -4.99
C LEU A 196 17.35 -5.71 -4.76
N GLU A 197 18.49 -5.39 -5.36
CA GLU A 197 19.75 -6.09 -5.14
C GLU A 197 20.41 -5.74 -3.80
N ARG A 198 20.29 -4.47 -3.37
CA ARG A 198 20.87 -4.02 -2.11
C ARG A 198 20.11 -4.53 -0.89
N TYR A 199 18.77 -4.59 -0.98
CA TYR A 199 17.90 -4.92 0.16
C TYR A 199 17.14 -6.24 -0.10
N PRO A 200 17.60 -7.39 0.43
CA PRO A 200 17.00 -8.69 0.13
C PRO A 200 15.56 -8.86 0.61
N ASN A 201 15.10 -8.07 1.58
CA ASN A 201 13.73 -8.11 2.10
C ASN A 201 12.81 -7.01 1.50
N LEU A 202 13.31 -6.24 0.54
CA LEU A 202 12.53 -5.27 -0.19
C LEU A 202 11.70 -5.97 -1.27
N HIS A 203 10.45 -5.63 -1.38
CA HIS A 203 9.51 -6.04 -2.41
C HIS A 203 8.85 -4.79 -3.02
N ILE A 204 8.22 -4.97 -4.16
CA ILE A 204 7.42 -3.94 -4.83
C ILE A 204 6.06 -4.51 -5.20
N ASP A 205 5.02 -3.69 -5.22
CA ASP A 205 3.77 -4.11 -5.84
C ASP A 205 3.58 -3.43 -7.21
N ILE A 206 2.74 -4.05 -8.03
CA ILE A 206 2.35 -3.55 -9.35
C ILE A 206 0.96 -2.94 -9.33
N THR A 207 0.59 -2.38 -8.20
CA THR A 207 -0.60 -1.56 -8.07
C THR A 207 -0.56 -0.42 -9.07
N PRO A 208 -1.64 -0.13 -9.79
CA PRO A 208 -1.63 0.87 -10.84
C PRO A 208 -1.05 2.22 -10.42
N GLY A 209 0.02 2.64 -11.08
CA GLY A 209 0.47 4.02 -11.20
C GLY A 209 0.16 4.47 -12.62
N SER A 210 -0.25 5.71 -12.81
CA SER A 210 -0.71 6.17 -14.13
C SER A 210 0.39 6.10 -15.21
N GLU A 211 1.66 6.28 -14.82
CA GLU A 211 2.82 6.37 -15.70
C GLU A 211 3.37 5.00 -16.12
N MET A 212 3.31 4.00 -15.23
CA MET A 212 4.03 2.74 -15.43
C MET A 212 3.61 1.98 -16.70
N TYR A 213 2.37 2.11 -17.11
CA TYR A 213 1.88 1.42 -18.31
C TYR A 213 2.48 1.99 -19.59
N ALA A 214 2.70 3.31 -19.67
CA ALA A 214 3.40 3.93 -20.78
C ALA A 214 4.87 3.48 -20.85
N ASP A 215 5.52 3.32 -19.69
CA ASP A 215 6.89 2.83 -19.59
C ASP A 215 7.00 1.36 -19.97
N PHE A 216 6.03 0.53 -19.54
CA PHE A 216 5.93 -0.86 -19.98
C PHE A 216 5.78 -1.00 -21.49
N ALA A 217 4.92 -0.16 -22.10
CA ALA A 217 4.71 -0.16 -23.54
C ALA A 217 5.95 0.31 -24.31
N ARG A 218 6.72 1.25 -23.74
CA ARG A 218 7.94 1.80 -24.36
C ARG A 218 9.08 0.78 -24.43
N ASP A 219 9.22 -0.08 -23.41
CA ASP A 219 10.28 -1.10 -23.31
C ASP A 219 9.72 -2.43 -22.80
N GLN A 220 8.85 -3.06 -23.60
CA GLN A 220 8.19 -4.32 -23.24
C GLN A 220 9.19 -5.42 -22.90
N ALA A 221 10.25 -5.57 -23.71
CA ALA A 221 11.25 -6.63 -23.51
C ALA A 221 12.06 -6.44 -22.23
N GLY A 222 12.45 -5.20 -21.92
CA GLY A 222 13.16 -4.88 -20.69
C GLY A 222 12.30 -5.07 -19.44
N TRP A 223 11.03 -4.72 -19.50
CA TRP A 223 10.12 -4.95 -18.39
C TRP A 223 9.77 -6.43 -18.22
N GLU A 224 9.57 -7.18 -19.31
CA GLU A 224 9.42 -8.63 -19.22
C GLU A 224 10.63 -9.30 -18.54
N ALA A 225 11.84 -8.93 -18.94
CA ALA A 225 13.06 -9.44 -18.32
C ALA A 225 13.14 -9.09 -16.82
N PHE A 226 12.76 -7.86 -16.44
CA PHE A 226 12.67 -7.42 -15.05
C PHE A 226 11.67 -8.26 -14.25
N PHE A 227 10.45 -8.45 -14.75
CA PHE A 227 9.44 -9.26 -14.08
C PHE A 227 9.88 -10.72 -13.88
N LYS A 228 10.53 -11.33 -14.86
CA LYS A 228 11.07 -12.69 -14.74
C LYS A 228 12.20 -12.76 -13.71
N THR A 229 13.14 -11.80 -13.75
CA THR A 229 14.27 -11.76 -12.83
C THR A 229 13.83 -11.58 -11.39
N TYR A 230 12.89 -10.66 -11.16
CA TYR A 230 12.43 -10.29 -9.83
C TYR A 230 11.04 -10.85 -9.48
N ALA A 231 10.57 -11.90 -10.17
CA ALA A 231 9.25 -12.50 -9.94
C ALA A 231 8.95 -12.83 -8.46
N LYS A 232 9.99 -13.19 -7.68
CA LYS A 232 9.89 -13.49 -6.24
C LYS A 232 9.87 -12.25 -5.34
N ARG A 233 9.92 -11.05 -5.92
CA ARG A 233 9.99 -9.77 -5.23
C ARG A 233 8.85 -8.82 -5.63
N ILE A 234 8.01 -9.24 -6.57
CA ILE A 234 6.87 -8.48 -7.10
C ILE A 234 5.57 -9.03 -6.52
N LEU A 235 4.67 -8.16 -6.10
CA LEU A 235 3.34 -8.51 -5.60
C LEU A 235 2.25 -7.93 -6.51
N LEU A 236 1.16 -8.66 -6.63
CA LEU A 236 -0.06 -8.16 -7.27
C LEU A 236 -0.80 -7.24 -6.30
N GLY A 237 -1.19 -6.07 -6.77
CA GLY A 237 -2.11 -5.15 -6.11
C GLY A 237 -2.97 -4.44 -7.15
N THR A 238 -4.18 -4.00 -6.77
CA THR A 238 -5.10 -3.31 -7.69
C THR A 238 -5.45 -1.89 -7.28
N ASP A 239 -5.19 -1.49 -6.05
CA ASP A 239 -5.66 -0.24 -5.44
C ASP A 239 -7.19 -0.07 -5.50
N THR A 240 -7.89 -1.19 -5.66
CA THR A 240 -9.35 -1.22 -5.73
C THR A 240 -9.96 -0.77 -4.41
N THR A 241 -11.06 -0.04 -4.50
CA THR A 241 -11.87 0.37 -3.36
C THR A 241 -13.32 -0.12 -3.53
N ASN A 242 -14.14 0.03 -2.50
CA ASN A 242 -15.58 -0.19 -2.62
C ASN A 242 -16.32 0.94 -3.36
N ALA A 243 -15.67 2.09 -3.64
CA ALA A 243 -16.23 3.16 -4.48
C ALA A 243 -16.05 2.87 -5.97
N GLU A 244 -16.91 3.46 -6.82
CA GLU A 244 -16.75 3.34 -8.28
C GLU A 244 -15.60 4.20 -8.77
N ASP A 245 -14.72 3.59 -9.58
CA ASP A 245 -13.62 4.27 -10.27
C ASP A 245 -13.36 3.63 -11.64
N PRO A 246 -13.86 4.23 -12.73
CA PRO A 246 -13.68 3.71 -14.08
C PRO A 246 -12.21 3.70 -14.53
N VAL A 247 -11.41 4.67 -14.09
CA VAL A 247 -9.98 4.79 -14.47
C VAL A 247 -9.19 3.62 -13.88
N TRP A 248 -9.38 3.32 -12.60
CA TRP A 248 -8.75 2.17 -11.96
C TRP A 248 -9.19 0.84 -12.58
N ARG A 249 -10.44 0.75 -13.03
CA ARG A 249 -10.93 -0.46 -13.73
C ARG A 249 -10.18 -0.68 -15.04
N GLU A 250 -9.93 0.37 -15.82
CA GLU A 250 -9.14 0.29 -17.06
C GLU A 250 -7.71 -0.13 -16.77
N MET A 251 -7.03 0.54 -15.84
CA MET A 251 -5.64 0.25 -15.48
C MET A 251 -5.47 -1.15 -14.91
N ASN A 252 -6.41 -1.64 -14.11
CA ASN A 252 -6.41 -3.04 -13.67
C ASN A 252 -6.59 -4.02 -14.83
N GLY A 253 -7.31 -3.63 -15.88
CA GLY A 253 -7.37 -4.38 -17.15
C GLY A 253 -6.00 -4.53 -17.78
N PHE A 254 -5.19 -3.47 -17.81
CA PHE A 254 -3.80 -3.51 -18.30
C PHE A 254 -2.92 -4.44 -17.45
N THR A 255 -2.98 -4.31 -16.12
CA THR A 255 -2.25 -5.22 -15.21
C THR A 255 -2.57 -6.69 -15.48
N ARG A 256 -3.85 -7.01 -15.68
CA ARG A 256 -4.27 -8.37 -16.02
C ARG A 256 -3.72 -8.82 -17.36
N GLY A 257 -3.77 -7.97 -18.40
CA GLY A 257 -3.22 -8.26 -19.73
C GLY A 257 -1.71 -8.53 -19.68
N ILE A 258 -0.97 -7.72 -18.92
CA ILE A 258 0.48 -7.88 -18.70
C ILE A 258 0.79 -9.26 -18.10
N LEU A 259 0.06 -9.66 -17.07
CA LEU A 259 0.32 -10.91 -16.35
C LEU A 259 -0.12 -12.17 -17.11
N LYS A 260 -0.98 -12.06 -18.14
CA LYS A 260 -1.59 -13.20 -18.84
C LYS A 260 -1.08 -13.45 -20.26
N LYS A 261 -0.05 -12.75 -20.70
CA LYS A 261 0.47 -12.84 -22.09
C LYS A 261 -0.62 -12.58 -23.14
N GLU A 262 -1.61 -11.77 -22.82
CA GLU A 262 -2.67 -11.37 -23.75
C GLU A 262 -2.17 -10.22 -24.66
N ARG A 263 -2.72 -10.13 -25.88
CA ARG A 263 -2.57 -8.91 -26.71
C ARG A 263 -3.66 -7.94 -26.34
N PHE A 264 -3.27 -6.73 -26.04
CA PHE A 264 -4.19 -5.66 -25.65
C PHE A 264 -3.57 -4.31 -26.02
N MET A 265 -4.34 -3.23 -25.87
CA MET A 265 -3.85 -1.88 -26.14
C MET A 265 -3.74 -1.09 -24.83
N ILE A 266 -2.64 -0.39 -24.65
CA ILE A 266 -2.45 0.62 -23.61
C ILE A 266 -2.47 1.98 -24.31
N TRP A 267 -3.56 2.74 -24.15
CA TRP A 267 -3.74 4.07 -24.72
C TRP A 267 -3.30 4.21 -26.19
N GLY A 268 -3.71 3.24 -27.01
CA GLY A 268 -3.41 3.24 -28.46
C GLY A 268 -2.08 2.58 -28.84
N VAL A 269 -1.31 2.07 -27.88
CA VAL A 269 -0.08 1.32 -28.14
C VAL A 269 -0.35 -0.17 -28.01
N ASP A 270 0.02 -0.95 -29.04
CA ASP A 270 -0.04 -2.42 -29.01
C ASP A 270 0.91 -2.97 -27.93
N MET A 271 0.36 -3.81 -27.07
CA MET A 271 1.09 -4.48 -26.00
C MET A 271 0.84 -5.98 -26.06
N THR A 272 1.89 -6.76 -25.82
CA THR A 272 1.77 -8.19 -25.52
C THR A 272 2.17 -8.37 -24.05
N GLY A 273 1.32 -9.03 -23.27
CA GLY A 273 1.64 -9.36 -21.88
C GLY A 273 2.88 -10.25 -21.76
N PHE A 274 3.49 -10.23 -20.62
CA PHE A 274 4.77 -10.89 -20.36
C PHE A 274 4.63 -12.40 -20.37
N ASP A 275 5.61 -13.09 -20.94
CA ASP A 275 5.68 -14.56 -21.03
C ASP A 275 6.19 -15.16 -19.71
N LEU A 276 5.40 -14.97 -18.64
CA LEU A 276 5.72 -15.50 -17.33
C LEU A 276 5.44 -17.01 -17.28
N THR A 277 6.32 -17.77 -16.67
CA THR A 277 6.06 -19.16 -16.30
C THR A 277 4.98 -19.24 -15.22
N ASP A 278 4.32 -20.40 -15.08
CA ASP A 278 3.34 -20.62 -14.00
C ASP A 278 3.92 -20.35 -12.60
N ALA A 279 5.20 -20.64 -12.40
CA ALA A 279 5.88 -20.40 -11.14
C ALA A 279 6.08 -18.90 -10.87
N GLU A 280 6.48 -18.11 -11.88
CA GLU A 280 6.62 -16.66 -11.79
C GLU A 280 5.27 -15.98 -11.57
N TYR A 281 4.26 -16.38 -12.36
CA TYR A 281 2.88 -15.91 -12.20
C TYR A 281 2.34 -16.19 -10.80
N THR A 282 2.51 -17.43 -10.30
CA THR A 282 2.05 -17.83 -8.97
C THR A 282 2.79 -17.06 -7.88
N ALA A 283 4.11 -16.84 -8.04
CA ALA A 283 4.88 -16.04 -7.09
C ALA A 283 4.33 -14.62 -6.98
N ILE A 284 4.11 -13.93 -8.11
CA ILE A 284 3.62 -12.55 -8.18
C ILE A 284 2.19 -12.46 -7.62
N THR A 285 1.30 -13.37 -8.02
CA THR A 285 -0.13 -13.25 -7.76
C THR A 285 -0.58 -13.77 -6.39
N GLN A 286 0.28 -14.46 -5.65
CA GLN A 286 -0.05 -14.94 -4.29
C GLN A 286 1.16 -15.38 -3.45
N GLY A 287 2.14 -16.07 -4.02
CA GLY A 287 3.19 -16.73 -3.23
C GLY A 287 4.06 -15.74 -2.44
N ASN A 288 4.39 -14.60 -3.04
CA ASN A 288 5.20 -13.57 -2.37
C ASN A 288 4.48 -12.94 -1.20
N PHE A 289 3.18 -12.63 -1.37
CA PHE A 289 2.37 -12.09 -0.29
C PHE A 289 2.25 -13.06 0.87
N MET A 290 1.95 -14.34 0.59
CA MET A 290 1.84 -15.37 1.63
C MET A 290 3.16 -15.59 2.38
N ARG A 291 4.29 -15.47 1.70
CA ARG A 291 5.61 -15.57 2.36
C ARG A 291 5.87 -14.42 3.32
N LEU A 292 5.33 -13.22 3.06
CA LEU A 292 5.51 -12.02 3.89
C LEU A 292 4.48 -11.94 5.01
N ALA A 293 3.20 -12.16 4.70
CA ALA A 293 2.08 -11.93 5.62
C ALA A 293 1.55 -13.22 6.28
N GLY A 294 2.08 -14.38 5.88
CA GLY A 294 1.57 -15.70 6.31
C GLY A 294 0.58 -16.30 5.31
N GLU A 295 0.47 -17.62 5.32
CA GLU A 295 -0.45 -18.37 4.45
C GLU A 295 -1.92 -18.09 4.78
N GLU A 296 -2.19 -17.82 6.05
CA GLU A 296 -3.50 -17.45 6.57
C GLU A 296 -3.45 -16.13 7.34
N PRO A 297 -4.54 -15.33 7.31
CA PRO A 297 -4.63 -14.13 8.12
C PRO A 297 -4.61 -14.46 9.61
N ARG A 298 -4.01 -13.60 10.43
CA ARG A 298 -4.08 -13.70 11.89
C ARG A 298 -5.52 -13.64 12.36
N GLU A 299 -5.85 -14.37 13.42
CA GLU A 299 -7.15 -14.23 14.07
C GLU A 299 -7.29 -12.88 14.78
N ILE A 300 -8.50 -12.33 14.79
CA ILE A 300 -8.81 -11.14 15.58
C ILE A 300 -8.86 -11.52 17.05
N ASN A 301 -8.07 -10.83 17.87
CA ASN A 301 -8.05 -11.02 19.31
C ASN A 301 -8.87 -9.93 20.00
N GLN A 302 -9.91 -10.34 20.73
CA GLN A 302 -10.86 -9.39 21.35
C GLN A 302 -10.20 -8.54 22.45
N GLU A 303 -9.27 -9.09 23.22
CA GLU A 303 -8.51 -8.35 24.23
C GLU A 303 -7.56 -7.33 23.57
N GLY A 304 -6.87 -7.77 22.52
CA GLY A 304 -6.02 -6.88 21.70
C GLY A 304 -6.81 -5.75 21.05
N LEU A 305 -7.99 -6.05 20.50
CA LEU A 305 -8.90 -5.04 19.94
C LEU A 305 -9.34 -4.03 21.01
N SER A 306 -9.68 -4.50 22.22
CA SER A 306 -10.03 -3.61 23.34
C SER A 306 -8.88 -2.70 23.72
N ARG A 307 -7.64 -3.21 23.73
CA ARG A 307 -6.43 -2.41 23.98
C ARG A 307 -6.18 -1.37 22.88
N LEU A 308 -6.35 -1.75 21.62
CA LEU A 308 -6.23 -0.82 20.49
C LEU A 308 -7.23 0.33 20.61
N VAL A 309 -8.51 0.03 20.89
CA VAL A 309 -9.54 1.05 21.08
C VAL A 309 -9.23 1.94 22.29
N ALA A 310 -8.76 1.36 23.40
CA ALA A 310 -8.35 2.13 24.58
C ALA A 310 -7.17 3.08 24.27
N PHE A 311 -6.19 2.61 23.51
CA PHE A 311 -5.08 3.45 23.04
C PHE A 311 -5.59 4.61 22.19
N TYR A 312 -6.50 4.37 21.25
CA TYR A 312 -7.06 5.42 20.39
C TYR A 312 -7.85 6.45 21.21
N ARG A 313 -8.68 6.02 22.17
CA ARG A 313 -9.40 6.92 23.11
C ARG A 313 -8.47 7.88 23.86
N GLN A 314 -7.32 7.40 24.25
CA GLN A 314 -6.34 8.19 25.00
C GLN A 314 -5.64 9.24 24.14
N HIS A 315 -5.47 9.00 22.84
CA HIS A 315 -4.58 9.77 21.99
C HIS A 315 -5.28 10.58 20.89
N LEU A 316 -6.56 10.30 20.60
CA LEU A 316 -7.34 11.06 19.63
C LEU A 316 -8.06 12.26 20.23
N ASP A 317 -8.45 13.18 19.38
CA ASP A 317 -9.32 14.27 19.78
C ASP A 317 -10.76 13.79 20.09
N PRO A 318 -11.53 14.46 20.96
CA PRO A 318 -12.84 14.01 21.40
C PRO A 318 -13.83 13.72 20.26
N LYS A 319 -13.75 14.47 19.16
CA LYS A 319 -14.59 14.25 17.97
C LYS A 319 -14.25 12.90 17.30
N ASP A 320 -12.98 12.59 17.15
CA ASP A 320 -12.54 11.36 16.51
C ASP A 320 -12.79 10.14 17.41
N VAL A 321 -12.68 10.33 18.73
CA VAL A 321 -13.09 9.32 19.71
C VAL A 321 -14.59 9.01 19.58
N ALA A 322 -15.45 10.02 19.41
CA ALA A 322 -16.89 9.78 19.25
C ALA A 322 -17.21 8.97 17.97
N ASN A 323 -16.53 9.28 16.86
CA ASN A 323 -16.65 8.51 15.61
C ASN A 323 -16.17 7.07 15.78
N LEU A 324 -14.99 6.89 16.39
CA LEU A 324 -14.42 5.59 16.70
C LEU A 324 -15.36 4.73 17.56
N GLU A 325 -15.95 5.32 18.61
CA GLU A 325 -16.89 4.65 19.50
C GLU A 325 -18.17 4.20 18.80
N SER A 326 -18.71 5.08 17.94
CA SER A 326 -19.88 4.75 17.12
C SER A 326 -19.57 3.57 16.21
N CYS A 327 -18.46 3.64 15.50
CA CYS A 327 -18.01 2.57 14.62
C CYS A 327 -17.75 1.26 15.39
N TYR A 328 -17.10 1.34 16.55
CA TYR A 328 -16.84 0.14 17.37
C TYR A 328 -18.12 -0.54 17.82
N LYS A 329 -19.10 0.23 18.28
CA LYS A 329 -20.44 -0.30 18.66
C LYS A 329 -21.15 -0.93 17.47
N GLU A 330 -21.16 -0.25 16.32
CA GLU A 330 -21.80 -0.75 15.09
C GLU A 330 -21.21 -2.08 14.63
N LEU A 331 -19.88 -2.17 14.63
CA LEU A 331 -19.16 -3.26 13.97
C LEU A 331 -18.84 -4.45 14.89
N PHE A 332 -18.75 -4.24 16.21
CA PHE A 332 -18.25 -5.25 17.15
C PHE A 332 -19.18 -5.56 18.34
N SER A 333 -20.37 -4.95 18.41
CA SER A 333 -21.37 -5.22 19.49
C SER A 333 -22.30 -6.34 19.17
#